data_d7c3a69e6e410f09413b8417bb0fa68c
#
_entry.id   d7c3a69e6e410f09413b8417bb0fa68c
#
_cell.length_a   1.000
_cell.length_b   1.000
_cell.length_c   1.000
_cell.angle_alpha   90.00
_cell.angle_beta   90.00
_cell.angle_gamma   90.00
#
_symmetry.space_group_name_H-M   'P 1'
#
loop_
_entity.id
_entity.type
_entity.pdbx_description
1 polymer ?
#
loop_
_entity_poly.entity_id
_entity_poly.type
_entity_poly.pdbx_seq_one_letter_code
_entity_poly.pdbx_strand_id
1 'polypeptide(L)'
;AHGMLGYTVQVPRSGGRLLNALKWDERVDPENWQPIETLFQRAAAAGINVTHVAAKRYENSGFTRAVFRGAQYKGANLVADLISETKLALHKAPSFVYLYVNDLDTAGHSDGVGSEKWIAALSMIDQMVSQLMKEVPKGTRIWVTSDHGMINVQEKIVIGLDNPLMQGVSVVAGEPRARHLYLDSDSPTARAETASLWQEYLQDKALVLTREQAISSNLFGSEVSADALDRMGEVIAIA
;
A
#
# COMPACT_ATOMS: atom_id res chain seq x y z
N ALA A 1 -12.00 -8.96 0.78
CA ALA A 1 -10.58 -8.59 0.55
C ALA A 1 -10.08 -9.16 -0.78
N HIS A 2 -9.17 -8.47 -1.45
CA HIS A 2 -8.65 -8.83 -2.78
C HIS A 2 -7.18 -9.32 -2.77
N GLY A 3 -6.57 -9.51 -1.61
CA GLY A 3 -5.23 -10.08 -1.49
C GLY A 3 -4.05 -9.11 -1.56
N MET A 4 -4.27 -7.81 -1.70
CA MET A 4 -3.25 -6.80 -1.44
C MET A 4 -3.22 -6.50 0.06
N LEU A 5 -2.69 -7.45 0.83
CA LEU A 5 -2.83 -7.51 2.30
C LEU A 5 -1.71 -6.79 3.06
N GLY A 6 -0.95 -5.96 2.39
CA GLY A 6 0.14 -5.20 3.02
C GLY A 6 1.34 -5.01 2.09
N TYR A 7 2.38 -4.40 2.63
CA TYR A 7 3.62 -4.12 1.92
C TYR A 7 4.38 -5.39 1.51
N THR A 8 4.40 -6.39 2.38
CA THR A 8 4.92 -7.73 2.10
C THR A 8 3.86 -8.78 2.38
N VAL A 9 3.72 -9.74 1.47
CA VAL A 9 2.72 -10.81 1.57
C VAL A 9 3.37 -12.13 1.17
N GLN A 10 3.09 -13.21 1.89
CA GLN A 10 3.58 -14.52 1.50
C GLN A 10 2.91 -14.99 0.21
N VAL A 11 3.71 -15.47 -0.72
CA VAL A 11 3.21 -16.11 -1.93
C VAL A 11 2.79 -17.54 -1.59
N PRO A 12 1.51 -17.90 -1.76
CA PRO A 12 1.03 -19.23 -1.42
C PRO A 12 1.83 -20.34 -2.08
N ARG A 13 2.05 -21.45 -1.37
CA ARG A 13 2.73 -22.66 -1.88
C ARG A 13 4.13 -22.41 -2.45
N SER A 14 4.81 -21.37 -1.99
CA SER A 14 6.12 -20.96 -2.49
C SER A 14 7.30 -21.30 -1.56
N GLY A 15 7.04 -21.99 -0.46
CA GLY A 15 8.06 -22.29 0.56
C GLY A 15 8.48 -21.07 1.37
N GLY A 16 7.54 -20.19 1.71
CA GLY A 16 7.78 -19.01 2.55
C GLY A 16 8.27 -17.76 1.81
N ARG A 17 8.25 -17.78 0.47
CA ARG A 17 8.66 -16.62 -0.34
C ARG A 17 7.71 -15.43 -0.13
N LEU A 18 8.28 -14.24 0.05
CA LEU A 18 7.53 -13.00 0.20
C LEU A 18 7.49 -12.21 -1.12
N LEU A 19 6.31 -11.76 -1.50
CA LEU A 19 6.13 -10.69 -2.46
C LEU A 19 6.24 -9.35 -1.72
N ASN A 20 7.17 -8.52 -2.16
CA ASN A 20 7.25 -7.12 -1.75
C ASN A 20 6.58 -6.25 -2.82
N ALA A 21 5.58 -5.46 -2.45
CA ALA A 21 4.80 -4.66 -3.39
C ALA A 21 5.63 -3.65 -4.20
N LEU A 22 6.71 -3.10 -3.61
CA LEU A 22 7.57 -2.12 -4.29
C LEU A 22 8.71 -2.75 -5.10
N LYS A 23 9.11 -4.00 -4.75
CA LYS A 23 10.19 -4.75 -5.42
C LYS A 23 9.65 -5.99 -6.13
N TRP A 24 8.54 -5.88 -6.75
CA TRP A 24 7.74 -6.97 -7.31
C TRP A 24 8.55 -8.17 -7.81
N ASP A 25 8.14 -9.36 -7.40
CA ASP A 25 8.74 -10.61 -7.90
C ASP A 25 8.16 -10.92 -9.30
N GLU A 26 8.99 -10.93 -10.33
CA GLU A 26 8.60 -11.15 -11.73
C GLU A 26 7.90 -12.50 -11.97
N ARG A 27 8.07 -13.47 -11.07
CA ARG A 27 7.38 -14.78 -11.09
C ARG A 27 5.91 -14.70 -10.66
N VAL A 28 5.50 -13.55 -10.11
CA VAL A 28 4.11 -13.30 -9.69
C VAL A 28 3.46 -12.38 -10.70
N ASP A 29 2.50 -12.92 -11.47
CA ASP A 29 1.74 -12.10 -12.40
C ASP A 29 0.87 -11.06 -11.65
N PRO A 30 1.05 -9.76 -11.93
CA PRO A 30 0.33 -8.70 -11.21
C PRO A 30 -1.18 -8.72 -11.41
N GLU A 31 -1.65 -9.13 -12.59
CA GLU A 31 -3.08 -9.16 -12.92
C GLU A 31 -3.78 -10.32 -12.23
N ASN A 32 -3.12 -11.47 -12.17
CA ASN A 32 -3.62 -12.62 -11.41
C ASN A 32 -3.52 -12.38 -9.90
N TRP A 33 -2.51 -11.63 -9.45
CA TRP A 33 -2.38 -11.29 -8.03
C TRP A 33 -3.49 -10.36 -7.55
N GLN A 34 -3.86 -9.37 -8.36
CA GLN A 34 -4.96 -8.45 -8.11
C GLN A 34 -5.94 -8.51 -9.30
N PRO A 35 -6.88 -9.49 -9.33
CA PRO A 35 -7.77 -9.71 -10.48
C PRO A 35 -8.96 -8.75 -10.52
N ILE A 36 -9.23 -8.03 -9.42
CA ILE A 36 -10.40 -7.15 -9.35
C ILE A 36 -10.24 -5.97 -10.30
N GLU A 37 -11.30 -5.67 -11.03
CA GLU A 37 -11.36 -4.51 -11.91
C GLU A 37 -11.07 -3.22 -11.14
N THR A 38 -10.13 -2.42 -11.65
CA THR A 38 -9.75 -1.16 -11.01
C THR A 38 -10.77 -0.06 -11.27
N LEU A 39 -10.79 0.96 -10.43
CA LEU A 39 -11.61 2.15 -10.67
C LEU A 39 -11.22 2.86 -11.98
N PHE A 40 -9.95 2.78 -12.37
CA PHE A 40 -9.47 3.35 -13.63
C PHE A 40 -10.01 2.60 -14.85
N GLN A 41 -10.08 1.26 -14.80
CA GLN A 41 -10.73 0.47 -15.85
C GLN A 41 -12.22 0.81 -15.97
N ARG A 42 -12.91 0.92 -14.85
CA ARG A 42 -14.34 1.31 -14.83
C ARG A 42 -14.55 2.71 -15.40
N ALA A 43 -13.70 3.68 -15.04
CA ALA A 43 -13.77 5.03 -15.59
C ALA A 43 -13.47 5.04 -17.09
N ALA A 44 -12.46 4.29 -17.54
CA ALA A 44 -12.14 4.15 -18.96
C ALA A 44 -13.30 3.51 -19.75
N ALA A 45 -13.92 2.46 -19.21
CA ALA A 45 -15.10 1.82 -19.81
C ALA A 45 -16.31 2.77 -19.91
N ALA A 46 -16.41 3.75 -19.01
CA ALA A 46 -17.40 4.82 -19.06
C ALA A 46 -17.04 5.97 -20.04
N GLY A 47 -15.99 5.81 -20.85
CA GLY A 47 -15.58 6.78 -21.86
C GLY A 47 -14.74 7.95 -21.32
N ILE A 48 -14.20 7.83 -20.10
CA ILE A 48 -13.33 8.85 -19.51
C ILE A 48 -11.87 8.56 -19.93
N ASN A 49 -11.15 9.59 -20.37
CA ASN A 49 -9.71 9.50 -20.60
C ASN A 49 -8.97 9.49 -19.26
N VAL A 50 -8.50 8.34 -18.83
CA VAL A 50 -7.84 8.17 -17.52
C VAL A 50 -6.33 8.19 -17.69
N THR A 51 -5.66 9.08 -16.96
CA THR A 51 -4.20 9.19 -16.97
C THR A 51 -3.65 9.13 -15.54
N HIS A 52 -2.60 8.34 -15.35
CA HIS A 52 -1.81 8.32 -14.12
C HIS A 52 -0.47 9.02 -14.38
N VAL A 53 -0.25 10.16 -13.76
CA VAL A 53 0.99 10.95 -13.86
C VAL A 53 1.80 10.74 -12.58
N ALA A 54 3.01 10.20 -12.70
CA ALA A 54 3.87 9.93 -11.55
C ALA A 54 5.34 9.77 -11.96
N ALA A 55 6.22 9.49 -11.00
CA ALA A 55 7.63 9.28 -11.25
C ALA A 55 7.88 8.15 -12.27
N LYS A 56 8.75 8.39 -13.24
CA LYS A 56 9.05 7.46 -14.36
C LYS A 56 9.47 6.07 -13.87
N ARG A 57 10.14 5.97 -12.72
CA ARG A 57 10.59 4.70 -12.13
C ARG A 57 9.48 3.71 -11.82
N TYR A 58 8.22 4.15 -11.69
CA TYR A 58 7.08 3.29 -11.37
C TYR A 58 6.29 2.81 -12.59
N GLU A 59 6.59 3.34 -13.80
CA GLU A 59 5.78 3.16 -15.01
C GLU A 59 5.46 1.69 -15.33
N ASN A 60 6.44 0.80 -15.22
CA ASN A 60 6.28 -0.61 -15.53
C ASN A 60 6.42 -1.51 -14.29
N SER A 61 6.30 -0.96 -13.09
CA SER A 61 6.40 -1.77 -11.88
C SER A 61 5.24 -2.76 -11.79
N GLY A 62 5.48 -3.91 -11.16
CA GLY A 62 4.42 -4.89 -10.94
C GLY A 62 3.27 -4.32 -10.10
N PHE A 63 3.56 -3.42 -9.15
CA PHE A 63 2.53 -2.70 -8.40
C PHE A 63 1.65 -1.84 -9.33
N THR A 64 2.26 -1.03 -10.21
CA THR A 64 1.51 -0.22 -11.18
C THR A 64 0.63 -1.10 -12.07
N ARG A 65 1.17 -2.22 -12.56
CA ARG A 65 0.42 -3.19 -13.36
C ARG A 65 -0.70 -3.87 -12.57
N ALA A 66 -0.54 -4.07 -11.26
CA ALA A 66 -1.58 -4.66 -10.42
C ALA A 66 -2.75 -3.69 -10.17
N VAL A 67 -2.47 -2.40 -9.84
CA VAL A 67 -3.48 -1.52 -9.24
C VAL A 67 -3.90 -0.31 -10.09
N PHE A 68 -3.14 0.04 -11.14
CA PHE A 68 -3.43 1.20 -11.99
C PHE A 68 -3.86 0.83 -13.43
N ARG A 69 -4.27 -0.42 -13.65
CA ARG A 69 -4.83 -0.84 -14.95
C ARG A 69 -5.99 0.06 -15.37
N GLY A 70 -6.06 0.35 -16.67
CA GLY A 70 -7.07 1.25 -17.25
C GLY A 70 -6.64 2.71 -17.33
N ALA A 71 -5.56 3.12 -16.65
CA ALA A 71 -4.97 4.43 -16.81
C ALA A 71 -3.79 4.39 -17.80
N GLN A 72 -3.68 5.43 -18.66
CA GLN A 72 -2.47 5.68 -19.40
C GLN A 72 -1.40 6.23 -18.44
N TYR A 73 -0.28 5.54 -18.29
CA TYR A 73 0.80 6.05 -17.45
C TYR A 73 1.60 7.14 -18.17
N LYS A 74 1.94 8.21 -17.46
CA LYS A 74 2.80 9.31 -17.89
C LYS A 74 3.91 9.51 -16.87
N GLY A 75 5.08 8.99 -17.18
CA GLY A 75 6.25 9.05 -16.31
C GLY A 75 7.02 10.33 -16.45
N ALA A 76 7.22 11.07 -15.34
CA ALA A 76 8.05 12.26 -15.27
C ALA A 76 8.85 12.30 -13.97
N ASN A 77 10.02 12.94 -14.00
CA ASN A 77 10.90 13.03 -12.82
C ASN A 77 11.00 14.45 -12.26
N LEU A 78 10.70 15.46 -13.07
CA LEU A 78 10.72 16.86 -12.65
C LEU A 78 9.29 17.35 -12.38
N VAL A 79 9.12 18.20 -11.38
CA VAL A 79 7.82 18.80 -11.03
C VAL A 79 7.20 19.52 -12.24
N ALA A 80 8.02 20.25 -13.01
CA ALA A 80 7.56 20.94 -14.22
C ALA A 80 6.97 19.97 -15.26
N ASP A 81 7.60 18.80 -15.44
CA ASP A 81 7.12 17.77 -16.36
C ASP A 81 5.84 17.11 -15.86
N LEU A 82 5.73 16.85 -14.53
CA LEU A 82 4.51 16.35 -13.91
C LEU A 82 3.32 17.30 -14.13
N ILE A 83 3.55 18.60 -13.98
CA ILE A 83 2.55 19.64 -14.27
C ILE A 83 2.18 19.62 -15.75
N SER A 84 3.18 19.58 -16.65
CA SER A 84 2.97 19.57 -18.10
C SER A 84 2.17 18.36 -18.55
N GLU A 85 2.53 17.13 -18.12
CA GLU A 85 1.81 15.92 -18.48
C GLU A 85 0.37 15.93 -17.93
N THR A 86 0.18 16.44 -16.71
CA THR A 86 -1.16 16.63 -16.12
C THR A 86 -2.04 17.54 -16.97
N LYS A 87 -1.50 18.69 -17.37
CA LYS A 87 -2.22 19.63 -18.22
C LYS A 87 -2.58 19.02 -19.58
N LEU A 88 -1.62 18.37 -20.23
CA LEU A 88 -1.83 17.72 -21.53
C LEU A 88 -2.92 16.66 -21.46
N ALA A 89 -2.93 15.86 -20.40
CA ALA A 89 -3.94 14.82 -20.21
C ALA A 89 -5.35 15.41 -20.00
N LEU A 90 -5.47 16.54 -19.31
CA LEU A 90 -6.74 17.20 -19.03
C LEU A 90 -7.40 17.85 -20.27
N HIS A 91 -6.67 18.07 -21.37
CA HIS A 91 -7.27 18.59 -22.60
C HIS A 91 -8.15 17.59 -23.36
N LYS A 92 -8.12 16.31 -23.00
CA LYS A 92 -8.93 15.25 -23.64
C LYS A 92 -10.19 14.97 -22.83
N ALA A 93 -11.11 15.90 -22.78
CA ALA A 93 -12.38 15.75 -22.03
C ALA A 93 -13.30 14.66 -22.62
N PRO A 94 -14.10 13.93 -21.80
CA PRO A 94 -14.00 13.92 -20.37
C PRO A 94 -12.70 13.23 -19.90
N SER A 95 -12.06 13.77 -18.88
CA SER A 95 -10.77 13.27 -18.40
C SER A 95 -10.70 13.17 -16.89
N PHE A 96 -9.96 12.19 -16.41
CA PHE A 96 -9.56 12.00 -15.02
C PHE A 96 -8.05 11.80 -14.95
N VAL A 97 -7.36 12.67 -14.23
CA VAL A 97 -5.91 12.56 -14.01
C VAL A 97 -5.64 12.28 -12.55
N TYR A 98 -4.95 11.16 -12.29
CA TYR A 98 -4.40 10.82 -10.99
C TYR A 98 -2.91 11.21 -10.98
N LEU A 99 -2.61 12.36 -10.38
CA LEU A 99 -1.25 12.83 -10.19
C LEU A 99 -0.74 12.37 -8.82
N TYR A 100 0.33 11.60 -8.80
CA TYR A 100 0.93 11.08 -7.57
C TYR A 100 2.35 11.61 -7.35
N VAL A 101 2.60 12.11 -6.15
CA VAL A 101 3.89 12.63 -5.71
C VAL A 101 4.21 12.02 -4.34
N ASN A 102 5.36 11.35 -4.23
CA ASN A 102 5.74 10.64 -3.01
C ASN A 102 6.81 11.36 -2.15
N ASP A 103 7.19 12.57 -2.52
CA ASP A 103 8.29 13.29 -1.88
C ASP A 103 8.02 13.58 -0.40
N LEU A 104 6.79 13.97 -0.06
CA LEU A 104 6.38 14.25 1.32
C LEU A 104 6.41 13.00 2.18
N ASP A 105 5.86 11.90 1.69
CA ASP A 105 5.88 10.60 2.35
C ASP A 105 7.34 10.13 2.57
N THR A 106 8.16 10.21 1.53
CA THR A 106 9.57 9.85 1.60
C THR A 106 10.33 10.67 2.66
N ALA A 107 10.12 11.98 2.70
CA ALA A 107 10.73 12.85 3.70
C ALA A 107 10.24 12.53 5.12
N GLY A 108 8.95 12.23 5.27
CA GLY A 108 8.38 11.82 6.55
C GLY A 108 8.99 10.52 7.07
N HIS A 109 9.17 9.53 6.20
CA HIS A 109 9.78 8.25 6.57
C HIS A 109 11.27 8.35 6.91
N SER A 110 12.03 9.18 6.20
CA SER A 110 13.48 9.28 6.37
C SER A 110 13.92 10.27 7.44
N ASP A 111 13.24 11.41 7.54
CA ASP A 111 13.68 12.55 8.35
C ASP A 111 12.66 12.94 9.46
N GLY A 112 11.43 12.41 9.38
CA GLY A 112 10.34 12.67 10.32
C GLY A 112 9.45 13.84 9.91
N VAL A 113 8.21 13.80 10.43
CA VAL A 113 7.22 14.86 10.26
C VAL A 113 7.69 16.14 10.94
N GLY A 114 7.61 17.27 10.23
CA GLY A 114 8.04 18.57 10.72
C GLY A 114 9.55 18.85 10.55
N SER A 115 10.32 17.91 9.99
CA SER A 115 11.72 18.16 9.62
C SER A 115 11.83 19.21 8.49
N GLU A 116 13.00 19.80 8.34
CA GLU A 116 13.25 20.77 7.25
C GLU A 116 12.97 20.19 5.88
N LYS A 117 13.35 18.91 5.63
CA LYS A 117 13.07 18.23 4.37
C LYS A 117 11.59 17.97 4.17
N TRP A 118 10.87 17.59 5.22
CA TRP A 118 9.43 17.39 5.15
C TRP A 118 8.70 18.70 4.83
N ILE A 119 9.07 19.81 5.49
CA ILE A 119 8.54 21.14 5.22
C ILE A 119 8.87 21.61 3.81
N ALA A 120 10.08 21.36 3.34
CA ALA A 120 10.47 21.68 1.95
C ALA A 120 9.65 20.89 0.93
N ALA A 121 9.42 19.58 1.16
CA ALA A 121 8.58 18.75 0.32
C ALA A 121 7.11 19.22 0.31
N LEU A 122 6.57 19.57 1.48
CA LEU A 122 5.22 20.12 1.58
C LEU A 122 5.09 21.44 0.81
N SER A 123 6.07 22.35 0.96
CA SER A 123 6.09 23.62 0.24
C SER A 123 6.18 23.44 -1.27
N MET A 124 6.95 22.45 -1.73
CA MET A 124 7.04 22.10 -3.16
C MET A 124 5.68 21.61 -3.69
N ILE A 125 4.99 20.75 -2.95
CA ILE A 125 3.65 20.27 -3.34
C ILE A 125 2.64 21.41 -3.36
N ASP A 126 2.66 22.31 -2.37
CA ASP A 126 1.78 23.49 -2.33
C ASP A 126 1.98 24.38 -3.55
N GLN A 127 3.24 24.65 -3.92
CA GLN A 127 3.58 25.42 -5.12
C GLN A 127 3.08 24.73 -6.39
N MET A 128 3.26 23.41 -6.50
CA MET A 128 2.79 22.61 -7.63
C MET A 128 1.27 22.69 -7.76
N VAL A 129 0.52 22.53 -6.67
CA VAL A 129 -0.94 22.67 -6.66
C VAL A 129 -1.36 24.09 -7.05
N SER A 130 -0.70 25.11 -6.50
CA SER A 130 -0.95 26.51 -6.83
C SER A 130 -0.73 26.81 -8.31
N GLN A 131 0.28 26.21 -8.93
CA GLN A 131 0.54 26.34 -10.36
C GLN A 131 -0.53 25.60 -11.18
N LEU A 132 -0.88 24.36 -10.82
CA LEU A 132 -1.95 23.62 -11.50
C LEU A 132 -3.28 24.36 -11.46
N MET A 133 -3.66 24.94 -10.33
CA MET A 133 -4.89 25.74 -10.20
C MET A 133 -4.98 26.91 -11.21
N LYS A 134 -3.84 27.46 -11.63
CA LYS A 134 -3.77 28.55 -12.60
C LYS A 134 -3.76 28.07 -14.04
N GLU A 135 -3.24 26.86 -14.28
CA GLU A 135 -2.85 26.42 -15.63
C GLU A 135 -3.73 25.32 -16.22
N VAL A 136 -4.56 24.64 -15.40
CA VAL A 136 -5.47 23.61 -15.91
C VAL A 136 -6.65 24.19 -16.67
N PRO A 137 -7.28 23.46 -17.59
CA PRO A 137 -8.45 23.92 -18.33
C PRO A 137 -9.57 24.42 -17.41
N LYS A 138 -10.31 25.46 -17.84
CA LYS A 138 -11.47 25.95 -17.09
C LYS A 138 -12.49 24.85 -16.87
N GLY A 139 -13.04 24.78 -15.65
CA GLY A 139 -13.99 23.75 -15.25
C GLY A 139 -13.34 22.48 -14.67
N THR A 140 -12.02 22.38 -14.66
CA THR A 140 -11.32 21.31 -13.95
C THR A 140 -11.55 21.41 -12.44
N ARG A 141 -11.87 20.28 -11.81
CA ARG A 141 -11.91 20.16 -10.35
C ARG A 141 -10.63 19.52 -9.88
N ILE A 142 -9.96 20.13 -8.91
CA ILE A 142 -8.74 19.60 -8.29
C ILE A 142 -9.09 19.10 -6.89
N TRP A 143 -8.68 17.88 -6.58
CA TRP A 143 -8.79 17.27 -5.26
C TRP A 143 -7.38 16.92 -4.80
N VAL A 144 -7.00 17.39 -3.63
CA VAL A 144 -5.72 17.07 -2.99
C VAL A 144 -6.01 16.21 -1.79
N THR A 145 -5.41 15.04 -1.75
CA THR A 145 -5.60 14.08 -0.66
C THR A 145 -4.32 13.29 -0.41
N SER A 146 -4.23 12.65 0.73
CA SER A 146 -3.24 11.62 1.04
C SER A 146 -3.95 10.28 1.28
N ASP A 147 -3.23 9.19 1.15
CA ASP A 147 -3.69 7.83 1.46
C ASP A 147 -3.72 7.57 2.97
N HIS A 148 -2.85 8.23 3.75
CA HIS A 148 -2.82 8.18 5.20
C HIS A 148 -2.19 9.45 5.79
N GLY A 149 -2.31 9.60 7.10
CA GLY A 149 -1.51 10.55 7.86
C GLY A 149 -0.14 9.98 8.22
N MET A 150 0.67 10.77 8.92
CA MET A 150 1.98 10.33 9.40
C MET A 150 2.27 10.93 10.78
N ILE A 151 2.86 10.12 11.65
CA ILE A 151 3.32 10.52 12.98
C ILE A 151 4.78 10.13 13.17
N ASN A 152 5.48 10.82 14.04
CA ASN A 152 6.83 10.44 14.43
C ASN A 152 6.77 9.24 15.37
N VAL A 153 7.47 8.16 15.01
CA VAL A 153 7.55 6.94 15.84
C VAL A 153 8.42 7.21 17.05
N GLN A 154 7.87 6.99 18.24
CA GLN A 154 8.58 7.20 19.51
C GLN A 154 9.21 5.89 20.03
N GLU A 155 8.54 4.76 19.81
CA GLU A 155 8.99 3.44 20.27
C GLU A 155 8.93 2.42 19.13
N LYS A 156 9.89 1.50 19.12
CA LYS A 156 9.95 0.40 18.15
C LYS A 156 10.15 -0.92 18.88
N ILE A 157 9.32 -1.90 18.54
CA ILE A 157 9.52 -3.28 18.97
C ILE A 157 10.16 -4.02 17.79
N VAL A 158 11.38 -4.50 17.98
CA VAL A 158 12.10 -5.26 16.97
C VAL A 158 11.77 -6.75 17.15
N ILE A 159 11.15 -7.34 16.15
CA ILE A 159 10.90 -8.79 16.11
C ILE A 159 12.20 -9.48 15.71
N GLY A 160 12.72 -10.37 16.55
CA GLY A 160 14.00 -11.03 16.30
C GLY A 160 14.36 -12.07 17.32
N LEU A 161 15.65 -12.46 17.34
CA LEU A 161 16.17 -13.54 18.18
C LEU A 161 16.22 -13.20 19.67
N ASP A 162 16.16 -11.91 20.03
CA ASP A 162 16.28 -11.45 21.43
C ASP A 162 14.94 -11.48 22.17
N ASN A 163 13.88 -11.95 21.53
CA ASN A 163 12.55 -12.04 22.12
C ASN A 163 11.79 -13.29 21.61
N PRO A 164 10.73 -13.73 22.32
CA PRO A 164 10.04 -14.97 21.98
C PRO A 164 9.11 -14.85 20.76
N LEU A 165 9.00 -13.69 20.13
CA LEU A 165 8.02 -13.43 19.07
C LEU A 165 8.22 -14.29 17.81
N MET A 166 9.41 -14.86 17.60
CA MET A 166 9.65 -15.79 16.49
C MET A 166 9.38 -17.25 16.86
N GLN A 167 8.98 -17.57 18.08
CA GLN A 167 8.68 -18.94 18.47
C GLN A 167 7.44 -19.47 17.72
N GLY A 168 7.61 -20.54 16.95
CA GLY A 168 6.56 -21.14 16.12
C GLY A 168 6.16 -20.32 14.89
N VAL A 169 6.91 -19.25 14.59
CA VAL A 169 6.67 -18.37 13.43
C VAL A 169 7.75 -18.58 12.37
N SER A 170 7.35 -19.06 11.20
CA SER A 170 8.26 -19.27 10.06
C SER A 170 8.57 -17.97 9.32
N VAL A 171 7.56 -17.10 9.16
CA VAL A 171 7.69 -15.86 8.39
C VAL A 171 6.83 -14.76 9.02
N VAL A 172 7.37 -13.55 9.08
CA VAL A 172 6.62 -12.32 9.40
C VAL A 172 6.55 -11.45 8.17
N ALA A 173 5.34 -11.05 7.77
CA ALA A 173 5.09 -10.15 6.66
C ALA A 173 4.11 -9.01 7.04
N GLY A 174 3.46 -8.40 6.07
CA GLY A 174 2.60 -7.23 6.27
C GLY A 174 3.41 -5.93 6.25
N GLU A 175 3.07 -5.02 7.12
CA GLU A 175 3.76 -3.74 7.34
C GLU A 175 4.09 -3.55 8.84
N PRO A 176 4.88 -2.53 9.23
CA PRO A 176 5.26 -2.36 10.63
C PRO A 176 4.10 -2.28 11.62
N ARG A 177 2.95 -1.73 11.24
CA ARG A 177 1.76 -1.56 12.09
C ARG A 177 0.73 -2.66 11.95
N ALA A 178 0.85 -3.53 10.95
CA ALA A 178 -0.05 -4.66 10.72
C ALA A 178 0.76 -5.86 10.20
N ARG A 179 1.12 -6.76 11.10
CA ARG A 179 1.93 -7.93 10.81
C ARG A 179 1.06 -9.15 10.55
N HIS A 180 1.40 -9.88 9.50
CA HIS A 180 0.91 -11.22 9.22
C HIS A 180 1.97 -12.22 9.64
N LEU A 181 1.61 -13.13 10.53
CA LEU A 181 2.49 -14.19 11.04
C LEU A 181 2.11 -15.50 10.37
N TYR A 182 3.04 -16.08 9.66
CA TYR A 182 2.91 -17.40 9.03
C TYR A 182 3.60 -18.39 9.92
N LEU A 183 2.87 -19.42 10.37
CA LEU A 183 3.32 -20.34 11.38
C LEU A 183 4.03 -21.56 10.79
N ASP A 184 4.88 -22.19 11.59
CA ASP A 184 5.50 -23.48 11.24
C ASP A 184 4.44 -24.60 11.12
N SER A 185 3.35 -24.46 11.88
CA SER A 185 2.22 -25.39 11.88
C SER A 185 0.90 -24.62 11.88
N ASP A 186 0.06 -24.85 10.88
CA ASP A 186 -1.28 -24.24 10.78
C ASP A 186 -2.31 -25.12 11.49
N SER A 187 -2.26 -25.16 12.82
CA SER A 187 -3.27 -25.82 13.67
C SER A 187 -3.99 -24.80 14.55
N PRO A 188 -5.25 -25.06 14.95
CA PRO A 188 -5.98 -24.17 15.87
C PRO A 188 -5.21 -23.91 17.18
N THR A 189 -4.54 -24.92 17.71
CA THR A 189 -3.70 -24.81 18.91
C THR A 189 -2.51 -23.88 18.67
N ALA A 190 -1.74 -24.09 17.60
CA ALA A 190 -0.58 -23.25 17.28
C ALA A 190 -0.98 -21.78 17.07
N ARG A 191 -2.10 -21.52 16.39
CA ARG A 191 -2.65 -20.16 16.22
C ARG A 191 -2.97 -19.50 17.56
N ALA A 192 -3.68 -20.22 18.45
CA ALA A 192 -4.07 -19.71 19.75
C ALA A 192 -2.84 -19.46 20.66
N GLU A 193 -1.88 -20.37 20.69
CA GLU A 193 -0.66 -20.23 21.47
C GLU A 193 0.19 -19.06 20.97
N THR A 194 0.40 -18.94 19.67
CA THR A 194 1.14 -17.80 19.08
C THR A 194 0.43 -16.48 19.33
N ALA A 195 -0.90 -16.42 19.15
CA ALA A 195 -1.65 -15.20 19.42
C ALA A 195 -1.56 -14.79 20.91
N SER A 196 -1.63 -15.75 21.84
CA SER A 196 -1.49 -15.48 23.26
C SER A 196 -0.09 -14.99 23.63
N LEU A 197 0.95 -15.64 23.10
CA LEU A 197 2.34 -15.24 23.34
C LEU A 197 2.63 -13.82 22.82
N TRP A 198 2.15 -13.51 21.63
CA TRP A 198 2.31 -12.17 21.06
C TRP A 198 1.52 -11.11 21.85
N GLN A 199 0.26 -11.41 22.23
CA GLN A 199 -0.55 -10.49 23.04
C GLN A 199 0.04 -10.25 24.41
N GLU A 200 0.56 -11.27 25.06
CA GLU A 200 1.24 -11.15 26.36
C GLU A 200 2.49 -10.29 26.27
N TYR A 201 3.29 -10.47 25.21
CA TYR A 201 4.53 -9.69 25.01
C TYR A 201 4.24 -8.24 24.62
N LEU A 202 3.27 -8.01 23.73
CA LEU A 202 2.95 -6.67 23.22
C LEU A 202 2.00 -5.88 24.13
N GLN A 203 1.28 -6.55 25.03
CA GLN A 203 0.33 -5.95 25.98
C GLN A 203 -0.71 -5.07 25.26
N ASP A 204 -0.76 -3.78 25.62
CA ASP A 204 -1.66 -2.76 25.05
C ASP A 204 -1.10 -2.08 23.79
N LYS A 205 0.11 -2.42 23.36
CA LYS A 205 0.77 -1.84 22.19
C LYS A 205 0.28 -2.41 20.88
N ALA A 206 -0.41 -3.54 20.90
CA ALA A 206 -0.99 -4.13 19.70
C ALA A 206 -2.20 -5.01 20.03
N LEU A 207 -3.13 -5.06 19.09
CA LEU A 207 -4.21 -6.05 19.06
C LEU A 207 -3.72 -7.28 18.30
N VAL A 208 -3.74 -8.44 18.95
CA VAL A 208 -3.32 -9.71 18.33
C VAL A 208 -4.53 -10.62 18.16
N LEU A 209 -4.75 -11.08 16.94
CA LEU A 209 -5.91 -11.90 16.57
C LEU A 209 -5.46 -13.10 15.76
N THR A 210 -6.15 -14.23 15.93
CA THR A 210 -6.07 -15.27 14.91
C THR A 210 -6.74 -14.81 13.61
N ARG A 211 -6.42 -15.46 12.49
CA ARG A 211 -7.02 -15.17 11.18
C ARG A 211 -8.56 -15.21 11.25
N GLU A 212 -9.11 -16.19 11.92
CA GLU A 212 -10.56 -16.35 12.09
C GLU A 212 -11.18 -15.20 12.88
N GLN A 213 -10.53 -14.78 13.97
CA GLN A 213 -10.97 -13.62 14.77
C GLN A 213 -10.93 -12.33 13.96
N ALA A 214 -9.84 -12.11 13.19
CA ALA A 214 -9.71 -10.93 12.34
C ALA A 214 -10.78 -10.88 11.24
N ILE A 215 -11.11 -12.02 10.63
CA ILE A 215 -12.19 -12.13 9.63
C ILE A 215 -13.57 -11.89 10.28
N SER A 216 -13.86 -12.55 11.40
CA SER A 216 -15.14 -12.39 12.10
C SER A 216 -15.37 -10.97 12.62
N SER A 217 -14.30 -10.24 12.89
CA SER A 217 -14.33 -8.82 13.26
C SER A 217 -14.46 -7.86 12.06
N ASN A 218 -14.65 -8.37 10.84
CA ASN A 218 -14.76 -7.61 9.60
C ASN A 218 -13.56 -6.69 9.28
N LEU A 219 -12.37 -6.96 9.79
CA LEU A 219 -11.16 -6.16 9.52
C LEU A 219 -10.76 -6.19 8.04
N PHE A 220 -11.17 -7.23 7.32
CA PHE A 220 -10.91 -7.41 5.88
C PHE A 220 -12.17 -7.27 5.02
N GLY A 221 -13.23 -6.66 5.57
CA GLY A 221 -14.54 -6.52 4.93
C GLY A 221 -15.44 -7.74 5.15
N SER A 222 -16.68 -7.65 4.65
CA SER A 222 -17.70 -8.68 4.84
C SER A 222 -17.40 -10.01 4.13
N GLU A 223 -16.56 -9.97 3.09
CA GLU A 223 -16.19 -11.13 2.30
C GLU A 223 -14.66 -11.19 2.08
N VAL A 224 -14.08 -12.35 2.30
CA VAL A 224 -12.67 -12.65 2.03
C VAL A 224 -12.63 -13.76 1.00
N SER A 225 -12.03 -13.49 -0.16
CA SER A 225 -11.88 -14.50 -1.22
C SER A 225 -10.92 -15.61 -0.78
N ALA A 226 -11.05 -16.78 -1.39
CA ALA A 226 -10.14 -17.89 -1.13
C ALA A 226 -8.67 -17.50 -1.38
N ASP A 227 -8.40 -16.77 -2.47
CA ASP A 227 -7.05 -16.29 -2.79
C ASP A 227 -6.50 -15.31 -1.74
N ALA A 228 -7.37 -14.46 -1.17
CA ALA A 228 -6.96 -13.57 -0.09
C ALA A 228 -6.69 -14.35 1.19
N LEU A 229 -7.53 -15.34 1.50
CA LEU A 229 -7.37 -16.23 2.65
C LEU A 229 -6.04 -16.99 2.59
N ASP A 230 -5.68 -17.54 1.43
CA ASP A 230 -4.43 -18.25 1.20
C ASP A 230 -3.17 -17.36 1.40
N ARG A 231 -3.34 -16.04 1.36
CA ARG A 231 -2.27 -15.05 1.53
C ARG A 231 -2.21 -14.44 2.92
N MET A 232 -3.22 -14.68 3.75
CA MET A 232 -3.27 -14.16 5.11
C MET A 232 -2.42 -15.01 6.04
N GLY A 233 -1.69 -14.35 6.94
CA GLY A 233 -1.04 -15.06 8.05
C GLY A 233 -2.06 -15.72 8.99
N GLU A 234 -1.65 -16.73 9.68
CA GLU A 234 -2.47 -17.48 10.66
C GLU A 234 -2.78 -16.63 11.90
N VAL A 235 -1.89 -15.69 12.22
CA VAL A 235 -2.06 -14.69 13.29
C VAL A 235 -1.76 -13.31 12.74
N ILE A 236 -2.49 -12.30 13.20
CA ILE A 236 -2.37 -10.92 12.77
C ILE A 236 -2.18 -10.04 14.00
N ALA A 237 -1.12 -9.22 13.99
CA ALA A 237 -0.83 -8.25 15.04
C ALA A 237 -0.93 -6.83 14.48
N ILE A 238 -1.76 -5.98 15.10
CA ILE A 238 -2.07 -4.61 14.66
C ILE A 238 -1.69 -3.67 15.78
N ALA A 239 -0.71 -2.75 15.54
CA ALA A 239 -0.23 -1.74 16.47
C ALA A 239 -0.90 -0.38 16.25
#